data_5e63ef8621d477f03fca59f6ad00b3ca
#
_entry.id   5e63ef8621d477f03fca59f6ad00b3ca
#
_cell.length_a   1.000
_cell.length_b   1.000
_cell.length_c   1.000
_cell.angle_alpha   90.00
_cell.angle_beta   90.00
_cell.angle_gamma   90.00
#
_symmetry.space_group_name_H-M   'P 1'
#
loop_
_entity.id
_entity.type
_entity.pdbx_description
1 polymer ?
#
loop_
_entity_poly.entity_id
_entity_poly.type
_entity_poly.pdbx_seq_one_letter_code
_entity_poly.pdbx_strand_id
1 'polypeptide(L)'
;MRTITCLLVPIIPIHKSINNSPVAQGPSAVPSNRLPSRRMLFLFALIMLPVLLACTGNIGDQSDGWNPPVSEDSVVYIGTKDGEIQAVFDDGSGNIQEKWIFPPAQGQEVLFGVYNTPLVVDGLVYVSAIDGFLYALDKESGRLTGDGWKRPENPFIEPEPLVAGPAYDPTHDIILAPSEDGSLYAYTAKDGNEFWKPFRTGAAIWSTPAVARGVAYFGSHDHKVYAVTLDDGDELWSYETKGVVAGKPLVVAGKVIAGSFDKSLYALSADEGVIEWTILGENWFWAGAVTDGNTIFAPNMDGNIYAIDLNGNLLWKHDVGSPIVSSPVLVPEGLVVAGRDGNLLLLDTRSENLGLQRVLFNQKIGDSEIKAPLFAVGDSVFVGSQDQTVRRIEFRNGQRNVWCLHTRPDERCVN
;
A
#
# COMPACT_ATOMS: atom_id res chain seq x y z
N MET A 1 -18.84 -2.79 -14.74
CA MET A 1 -19.64 -1.79 -13.99
C MET A 1 -20.27 -2.50 -12.79
N ARG A 2 -19.65 -2.41 -11.65
CA ARG A 2 -20.23 -2.91 -10.39
C ARG A 2 -20.83 -1.75 -9.63
N THR A 3 -22.12 -1.84 -9.32
CA THR A 3 -22.83 -0.87 -8.51
C THR A 3 -22.59 -1.21 -7.03
N ILE A 4 -21.84 -0.40 -6.32
CA ILE A 4 -21.68 -0.55 -4.87
C ILE A 4 -22.90 0.08 -4.19
N THR A 5 -23.71 -0.75 -3.53
CA THR A 5 -24.85 -0.30 -2.73
C THR A 5 -24.35 0.17 -1.35
N CYS A 6 -24.37 1.47 -1.11
CA CYS A 6 -24.13 2.01 0.23
C CYS A 6 -25.26 1.61 1.18
N LEU A 7 -24.97 0.73 2.11
CA LEU A 7 -25.85 0.41 3.25
C LEU A 7 -25.70 1.48 4.33
N LEU A 8 -26.66 2.39 4.43
CA LEU A 8 -26.80 3.30 5.57
C LEU A 8 -27.36 2.53 6.77
N VAL A 9 -26.56 2.32 7.79
CA VAL A 9 -27.01 1.85 9.11
C VAL A 9 -27.66 3.04 9.82
N PRO A 10 -28.92 2.94 10.27
CA PRO A 10 -29.56 4.04 11.00
C PRO A 10 -28.99 4.15 12.41
N ILE A 11 -28.51 5.35 12.76
CA ILE A 11 -28.12 5.71 14.12
C ILE A 11 -29.41 5.84 14.96
N ILE A 12 -29.62 4.94 15.91
CA ILE A 12 -30.70 5.02 16.89
C ILE A 12 -30.22 5.90 18.05
N PRO A 13 -30.88 7.01 18.40
CA PRO A 13 -30.55 7.77 19.59
C PRO A 13 -31.08 7.06 20.85
N ILE A 14 -30.19 6.79 21.79
CA ILE A 14 -30.54 6.26 23.11
C ILE A 14 -31.16 7.38 23.94
N HIS A 15 -32.48 7.32 24.15
CA HIS A 15 -33.18 8.14 25.14
C HIS A 15 -33.30 7.36 26.45
N LYS A 16 -32.75 7.92 27.53
CA LYS A 16 -32.92 7.44 28.90
C LYS A 16 -34.38 7.49 29.34
N SER A 17 -34.90 6.37 29.83
CA SER A 17 -36.22 6.29 30.51
C SER A 17 -36.09 6.75 31.95
N ILE A 18 -37.01 7.60 32.38
CA ILE A 18 -37.33 7.82 33.79
C ILE A 18 -38.75 7.29 34.03
N ASN A 19 -38.85 6.33 34.94
CA ASN A 19 -40.10 5.75 35.45
C ASN A 19 -41.00 6.77 36.11
N ASN A 20 -42.31 6.68 35.91
CA ASN A 20 -43.32 6.72 36.98
C ASN A 20 -44.68 6.29 36.45
N SER A 21 -45.27 5.27 37.05
CA SER A 21 -46.67 4.84 36.95
C SER A 21 -47.43 5.35 38.17
N PRO A 22 -48.76 5.14 38.36
CA PRO A 22 -49.88 4.81 37.46
C PRO A 22 -51.10 5.75 37.68
N VAL A 23 -52.18 5.64 36.89
CA VAL A 23 -53.61 5.50 37.37
C VAL A 23 -54.57 5.41 36.18
N ALA A 24 -55.60 4.61 36.38
CA ALA A 24 -56.59 4.06 35.48
C ALA A 24 -57.74 5.04 35.06
N GLN A 25 -58.43 4.65 34.01
CA GLN A 25 -59.85 4.58 33.75
C GLN A 25 -60.34 5.10 32.38
N GLY A 26 -60.76 4.23 31.50
CA GLY A 26 -62.05 3.93 30.99
C GLY A 26 -62.66 4.81 29.84
N PRO A 27 -63.68 4.37 29.11
CA PRO A 27 -63.54 4.04 27.69
C PRO A 27 -64.30 4.99 26.74
N SER A 28 -64.13 4.70 25.43
CA SER A 28 -65.02 5.14 24.30
C SER A 28 -64.53 6.29 23.43
N ALA A 29 -64.18 5.99 22.22
CA ALA A 29 -64.84 6.43 20.99
C ALA A 29 -63.96 6.10 19.77
N VAL A 30 -64.51 5.44 18.80
CA VAL A 30 -63.99 5.16 17.46
C VAL A 30 -64.04 6.48 16.65
N PRO A 31 -63.01 6.86 15.95
CA PRO A 31 -63.17 7.74 14.80
C PRO A 31 -62.75 7.04 13.49
N SER A 32 -63.65 7.25 12.54
CA SER A 32 -63.72 6.82 11.17
C SER A 32 -62.43 7.04 10.35
N ASN A 33 -62.10 6.02 9.56
CA ASN A 33 -61.16 6.08 8.43
C ASN A 33 -61.53 7.16 7.44
N ARG A 34 -60.66 8.13 7.27
CA ARG A 34 -60.59 8.93 6.03
C ARG A 34 -59.22 8.78 5.41
N LEU A 35 -59.14 8.15 4.25
CA LEU A 35 -57.96 8.07 3.38
C LEU A 35 -57.55 9.50 2.95
N PRO A 36 -56.30 9.82 2.97
CA PRO A 36 -55.78 11.10 2.45
C PRO A 36 -55.93 11.14 0.94
N SER A 37 -56.36 12.31 0.43
CA SER A 37 -56.66 12.56 -0.96
C SER A 37 -55.43 12.34 -1.89
N ARG A 38 -55.70 11.84 -3.09
CA ARG A 38 -54.71 11.54 -4.17
C ARG A 38 -53.70 12.64 -4.50
N ARG A 39 -53.94 13.90 -4.04
CA ARG A 39 -53.07 15.04 -4.29
C ARG A 39 -51.82 15.10 -3.38
N MET A 40 -51.84 14.42 -2.23
CA MET A 40 -50.68 14.41 -1.29
C MET A 40 -49.65 13.34 -1.66
N LEU A 41 -49.99 12.30 -2.39
CA LEU A 41 -49.06 11.26 -2.85
C LEU A 41 -48.15 11.78 -3.99
N PHE A 42 -48.58 12.78 -4.80
CA PHE A 42 -47.74 13.33 -5.88
C PHE A 42 -46.66 14.28 -5.38
N LEU A 43 -46.87 14.95 -4.24
CA LEU A 43 -45.85 15.85 -3.70
C LEU A 43 -44.73 15.09 -3.00
N PHE A 44 -44.98 13.90 -2.40
CA PHE A 44 -43.93 13.09 -1.81
C PHE A 44 -43.07 12.39 -2.88
N ALA A 45 -43.63 12.02 -4.01
CA ALA A 45 -42.88 11.43 -5.11
C ALA A 45 -41.93 12.43 -5.82
N LEU A 46 -42.27 13.75 -5.79
CA LEU A 46 -41.46 14.78 -6.45
C LEU A 46 -40.30 15.29 -5.58
N ILE A 47 -40.35 15.12 -4.26
CA ILE A 47 -39.26 15.51 -3.34
C ILE A 47 -38.24 14.40 -3.17
N MET A 48 -38.58 13.12 -3.44
CA MET A 48 -37.62 12.00 -3.37
C MET A 48 -36.82 11.79 -4.68
N LEU A 49 -37.21 12.41 -5.79
CA LEU A 49 -36.52 12.23 -7.08
C LEU A 49 -35.11 12.88 -7.15
N PRO A 50 -34.82 14.01 -6.49
CA PRO A 50 -33.46 14.55 -6.53
C PRO A 50 -32.47 13.86 -5.59
N VAL A 51 -32.91 13.02 -4.64
CA VAL A 51 -32.00 12.31 -3.70
C VAL A 51 -31.40 11.05 -4.33
N LEU A 52 -32.05 10.49 -5.36
CA LEU A 52 -31.54 9.32 -6.09
C LEU A 52 -30.56 9.64 -7.22
N LEU A 53 -30.36 10.91 -7.54
CA LEU A 53 -29.42 11.37 -8.57
C LEU A 53 -28.07 11.88 -8.01
N ALA A 54 -27.91 11.88 -6.69
CA ALA A 54 -26.69 12.38 -6.04
C ALA A 54 -25.61 11.31 -5.77
N CYS A 55 -25.84 10.06 -6.17
CA CYS A 55 -24.86 8.97 -6.01
C CYS A 55 -24.41 8.32 -7.32
N THR A 56 -24.56 9.01 -8.47
CA THR A 56 -23.84 8.62 -9.67
C THR A 56 -22.58 9.47 -9.82
N GLY A 57 -21.73 9.47 -8.80
CA GLY A 57 -20.33 9.82 -8.99
C GLY A 57 -19.73 8.73 -9.86
N ASN A 58 -19.27 9.07 -11.04
CA ASN A 58 -18.43 8.20 -11.86
C ASN A 58 -17.24 7.76 -11.00
N ILE A 59 -17.28 6.52 -10.48
CA ILE A 59 -16.09 5.87 -9.86
C ILE A 59 -15.09 5.45 -10.96
N GLY A 60 -15.33 5.83 -12.20
CA GLY A 60 -14.52 5.49 -13.37
C GLY A 60 -13.31 6.37 -13.64
N ASP A 61 -12.97 7.37 -12.79
CA ASP A 61 -11.96 8.37 -13.17
C ASP A 61 -10.94 8.76 -12.09
N GLN A 62 -10.70 7.91 -11.10
CA GLN A 62 -9.63 8.11 -10.11
C GLN A 62 -8.95 6.81 -9.74
N SER A 63 -8.23 6.21 -10.66
CA SER A 63 -7.14 5.32 -10.31
C SER A 63 -5.97 6.22 -9.83
N ASP A 64 -5.87 6.44 -8.53
CA ASP A 64 -4.77 7.20 -7.92
C ASP A 64 -3.49 6.36 -7.80
N GLY A 65 -3.04 5.72 -8.88
CA GLY A 65 -1.77 4.97 -8.92
C GLY A 65 -0.62 5.79 -8.35
N TRP A 66 0.38 5.11 -7.80
CA TRP A 66 1.44 5.78 -7.02
C TRP A 66 2.79 5.83 -7.72
N ASN A 67 2.90 5.28 -8.92
CA ASN A 67 4.12 5.20 -9.72
C ASN A 67 5.35 4.63 -8.97
N PRO A 68 5.24 3.49 -8.29
CA PRO A 68 6.35 2.93 -7.54
C PRO A 68 7.43 2.41 -8.50
N PRO A 69 8.67 2.92 -8.42
CA PRO A 69 9.77 2.46 -9.24
C PRO A 69 10.57 1.33 -8.56
N VAL A 70 11.21 0.50 -9.38
CA VAL A 70 12.30 -0.40 -8.99
C VAL A 70 13.40 -0.33 -10.05
N SER A 71 14.66 -0.46 -9.66
CA SER A 71 15.78 -0.42 -10.61
C SER A 71 16.66 -1.66 -10.45
N GLU A 72 16.98 -2.29 -11.58
CA GLU A 72 17.94 -3.38 -11.68
C GLU A 72 18.72 -3.26 -13.00
N ASP A 73 20.03 -3.50 -12.97
CA ASP A 73 20.91 -3.49 -14.15
C ASP A 73 20.76 -2.24 -15.04
N SER A 74 20.68 -1.06 -14.44
CA SER A 74 20.45 0.22 -15.13
C SER A 74 19.10 0.33 -15.86
N VAL A 75 18.14 -0.55 -15.58
CA VAL A 75 16.76 -0.44 -16.07
C VAL A 75 15.85 -0.10 -14.90
N VAL A 76 15.00 0.91 -15.07
CA VAL A 76 13.99 1.30 -14.10
C VAL A 76 12.63 0.84 -14.60
N TYR A 77 11.94 0.04 -13.79
CA TYR A 77 10.59 -0.45 -14.05
C TYR A 77 9.62 0.37 -13.21
N ILE A 78 8.60 0.89 -13.85
CA ILE A 78 7.66 1.86 -13.25
C ILE A 78 6.24 1.35 -13.49
N GLY A 79 5.49 1.13 -12.40
CA GLY A 79 4.06 0.93 -12.50
C GLY A 79 3.36 2.29 -12.62
N THR A 80 2.51 2.49 -13.64
CA THR A 80 1.88 3.78 -13.86
C THR A 80 0.46 3.84 -13.32
N LYS A 81 -0.02 5.05 -13.10
CA LYS A 81 -1.41 5.34 -12.73
C LYS A 81 -2.40 4.87 -13.82
N ASP A 82 -2.01 5.01 -15.07
CA ASP A 82 -2.86 4.70 -16.22
C ASP A 82 -2.88 3.19 -16.55
N GLY A 83 -2.24 2.37 -15.69
CA GLY A 83 -2.24 0.90 -15.83
C GLY A 83 -1.23 0.39 -16.85
N GLU A 84 -0.04 0.98 -16.87
CA GLU A 84 1.07 0.52 -17.67
C GLU A 84 2.27 0.16 -16.79
N ILE A 85 3.11 -0.71 -17.29
CA ILE A 85 4.47 -0.91 -16.80
C ILE A 85 5.42 -0.35 -17.84
N GLN A 86 6.21 0.61 -17.46
CA GLN A 86 7.23 1.22 -18.32
C GLN A 86 8.61 0.76 -17.86
N ALA A 87 9.43 0.29 -18.77
CA ALA A 87 10.84 0.03 -18.55
C ALA A 87 11.67 1.07 -19.29
N VAL A 88 12.54 1.76 -18.55
CA VAL A 88 13.44 2.77 -19.10
C VAL A 88 14.87 2.43 -18.74
N PHE A 89 15.75 2.53 -19.72
CA PHE A 89 17.19 2.39 -19.52
C PHE A 89 17.76 3.72 -19.02
N ASP A 90 18.54 3.69 -17.94
CA ASP A 90 19.23 4.81 -17.33
C ASP A 90 20.73 4.61 -17.47
N ASP A 91 21.38 5.42 -18.31
CA ASP A 91 22.83 5.33 -18.56
C ASP A 91 23.70 5.86 -17.41
N GLY A 92 23.07 6.31 -16.31
CA GLY A 92 23.74 6.90 -15.15
C GLY A 92 24.19 8.35 -15.34
N SER A 93 24.17 8.88 -16.55
CA SER A 93 24.60 10.28 -16.85
C SER A 93 23.44 11.29 -16.78
N GLY A 94 22.22 10.80 -16.67
CA GLY A 94 21.00 11.61 -16.71
C GLY A 94 20.20 11.44 -18.00
N ASN A 95 20.65 10.60 -18.93
CA ASN A 95 19.88 10.24 -20.11
C ASN A 95 19.08 8.97 -19.82
N ILE A 96 17.81 9.00 -20.17
CA ILE A 96 16.90 7.87 -20.08
C ILE A 96 16.37 7.55 -21.47
N GLN A 97 16.18 6.25 -21.74
CA GLN A 97 15.62 5.75 -22.99
C GLN A 97 14.53 4.73 -22.67
N GLU A 98 13.37 4.89 -23.29
CA GLU A 98 12.32 3.88 -23.21
C GLU A 98 12.83 2.56 -23.81
N LYS A 99 12.65 1.48 -23.07
CA LYS A 99 12.99 0.12 -23.48
C LYS A 99 11.75 -0.61 -23.98
N TRP A 100 10.69 -0.59 -23.18
CA TRP A 100 9.38 -1.13 -23.54
C TRP A 100 8.28 -0.61 -22.61
N ILE A 101 7.03 -0.74 -23.08
CA ILE A 101 5.80 -0.45 -22.30
C ILE A 101 4.89 -1.68 -22.40
N PHE A 102 4.29 -2.09 -21.28
CA PHE A 102 3.26 -3.12 -21.21
C PHE A 102 2.00 -2.57 -20.51
N PRO A 103 0.76 -2.84 -21.01
CA PRO A 103 0.50 -3.48 -22.29
C PRO A 103 0.88 -2.57 -23.46
N PRO A 104 1.24 -3.16 -24.63
CA PRO A 104 1.56 -2.34 -25.80
C PRO A 104 0.33 -1.58 -26.27
N ALA A 105 0.51 -0.35 -26.78
CA ALA A 105 -0.57 0.59 -27.15
C ALA A 105 -1.65 0.02 -28.11
N GLN A 106 -1.37 -1.12 -28.78
CA GLN A 106 -2.32 -1.83 -29.63
C GLN A 106 -2.91 -3.09 -28.98
N GLY A 107 -2.65 -3.31 -27.68
CA GLY A 107 -3.15 -4.46 -26.92
C GLY A 107 -4.57 -4.26 -26.41
N GLN A 108 -5.25 -5.37 -26.05
CA GLN A 108 -6.57 -5.36 -25.43
C GLN A 108 -6.50 -5.44 -23.89
N GLU A 109 -5.31 -5.55 -23.31
CA GLU A 109 -5.12 -5.65 -21.86
C GLU A 109 -5.04 -4.28 -21.24
N VAL A 110 -5.73 -4.08 -20.13
CA VAL A 110 -5.72 -2.85 -19.31
C VAL A 110 -5.53 -3.26 -17.86
N LEU A 111 -4.45 -2.83 -17.22
CA LEU A 111 -4.14 -3.19 -15.83
C LEU A 111 -4.90 -2.36 -14.80
N PHE A 112 -5.62 -1.34 -15.18
CA PHE A 112 -6.39 -0.39 -14.33
C PHE A 112 -5.58 0.33 -13.24
N GLY A 113 -4.27 0.31 -13.31
CA GLY A 113 -3.37 0.97 -12.36
C GLY A 113 -2.49 0.00 -11.57
N VAL A 114 -1.31 0.47 -11.20
CA VAL A 114 -0.33 -0.26 -10.41
C VAL A 114 0.03 0.56 -9.19
N TYR A 115 -0.23 0.00 -8.00
CA TYR A 115 -0.04 0.71 -6.72
C TYR A 115 1.21 0.27 -5.97
N ASN A 116 1.80 -0.83 -6.38
CA ASN A 116 2.92 -1.47 -5.69
C ASN A 116 4.19 -1.46 -6.53
N THR A 117 5.32 -1.63 -5.86
CA THR A 117 6.63 -1.73 -6.51
C THR A 117 6.71 -3.07 -7.26
N PRO A 118 7.05 -3.07 -8.56
CA PRO A 118 7.35 -4.29 -9.30
C PRO A 118 8.50 -5.07 -8.65
N LEU A 119 8.50 -6.37 -8.79
CA LEU A 119 9.55 -7.24 -8.31
C LEU A 119 10.32 -7.82 -9.50
N VAL A 120 11.64 -7.68 -9.51
CA VAL A 120 12.49 -8.21 -10.59
C VAL A 120 13.27 -9.41 -10.07
N VAL A 121 13.10 -10.58 -10.70
CA VAL A 121 13.77 -11.83 -10.33
C VAL A 121 14.00 -12.66 -11.58
N ASP A 122 15.21 -13.18 -11.77
CA ASP A 122 15.59 -14.20 -12.76
C ASP A 122 15.07 -13.95 -14.19
N GLY A 123 15.18 -12.69 -14.64
CA GLY A 123 14.79 -12.30 -16.01
C GLY A 123 13.30 -11.99 -16.17
N LEU A 124 12.51 -12.02 -15.11
CA LEU A 124 11.09 -11.67 -15.09
C LEU A 124 10.81 -10.44 -14.21
N VAL A 125 9.83 -9.66 -14.62
CA VAL A 125 9.27 -8.54 -13.86
C VAL A 125 7.86 -8.91 -13.40
N TYR A 126 7.69 -9.09 -12.09
CA TYR A 126 6.40 -9.45 -11.50
C TYR A 126 5.65 -8.21 -11.08
N VAL A 127 4.38 -8.13 -11.47
CA VAL A 127 3.53 -6.98 -11.20
C VAL A 127 2.17 -7.44 -10.73
N SER A 128 1.78 -7.02 -9.54
CA SER A 128 0.41 -7.14 -9.05
C SER A 128 -0.41 -5.95 -9.55
N ALA A 129 -1.59 -6.17 -10.11
CA ALA A 129 -2.40 -5.13 -10.70
C ALA A 129 -3.82 -5.07 -10.13
N ILE A 130 -4.48 -3.92 -10.31
CA ILE A 130 -5.85 -3.68 -9.81
C ILE A 130 -6.89 -4.52 -10.55
N ASP A 131 -6.59 -5.00 -11.74
CA ASP A 131 -7.45 -5.96 -12.45
C ASP A 131 -7.48 -7.36 -11.78
N GLY A 132 -6.76 -7.52 -10.67
CA GLY A 132 -6.70 -8.75 -9.88
C GLY A 132 -5.73 -9.80 -10.40
N PHE A 133 -4.86 -9.44 -11.36
CA PHE A 133 -3.88 -10.37 -11.90
C PHE A 133 -2.46 -10.07 -11.41
N LEU A 134 -1.72 -11.15 -11.21
CA LEU A 134 -0.26 -11.13 -11.12
C LEU A 134 0.31 -11.41 -12.52
N TYR A 135 1.11 -10.50 -13.00
CA TYR A 135 1.81 -10.60 -14.28
C TYR A 135 3.28 -10.93 -14.04
N ALA A 136 3.84 -11.83 -14.84
CA ALA A 136 5.26 -12.05 -14.96
C ALA A 136 5.66 -11.72 -16.41
N LEU A 137 6.35 -10.60 -16.59
CA LEU A 137 6.76 -10.08 -17.89
C LEU A 137 8.23 -10.40 -18.12
N ASP A 138 8.57 -10.81 -19.34
CA ASP A 138 9.96 -10.95 -19.75
C ASP A 138 10.70 -9.61 -19.60
N LYS A 139 11.79 -9.59 -18.86
CA LYS A 139 12.55 -8.39 -18.47
C LYS A 139 13.08 -7.61 -19.69
N GLU A 140 13.41 -8.31 -20.78
CA GLU A 140 14.01 -7.69 -21.96
C GLU A 140 12.97 -7.13 -22.94
N SER A 141 11.85 -7.82 -23.10
CA SER A 141 10.82 -7.45 -24.08
C SER A 141 9.54 -6.88 -23.51
N GLY A 142 9.31 -7.00 -22.20
CA GLY A 142 8.07 -6.58 -21.55
C GLY A 142 6.83 -7.40 -21.95
N ARG A 143 6.98 -8.63 -22.40
CA ARG A 143 5.89 -9.44 -22.94
C ARG A 143 5.55 -10.63 -22.05
N LEU A 144 4.32 -11.13 -22.19
CA LEU A 144 3.85 -12.42 -21.65
C LEU A 144 4.25 -13.60 -22.54
N THR A 145 5.25 -13.44 -23.42
CA THR A 145 5.74 -14.46 -24.35
C THR A 145 7.08 -15.03 -23.87
N GLY A 146 7.37 -16.27 -24.20
CA GLY A 146 8.55 -16.96 -23.70
C GLY A 146 8.31 -17.49 -22.29
N ASP A 147 9.06 -17.02 -21.32
CA ASP A 147 8.92 -17.41 -19.90
C ASP A 147 7.87 -16.58 -19.14
N GLY A 148 7.24 -15.55 -19.75
CA GLY A 148 6.23 -14.71 -19.11
C GLY A 148 4.87 -15.40 -18.93
N TRP A 149 4.17 -15.08 -17.83
CA TRP A 149 2.87 -15.66 -17.51
C TRP A 149 1.97 -14.65 -16.73
N LYS A 150 0.67 -15.00 -16.63
CA LYS A 150 -0.36 -14.21 -15.91
C LYS A 150 -1.21 -15.15 -15.04
N ARG A 151 -1.53 -14.78 -13.80
CA ARG A 151 -2.36 -15.58 -12.87
C ARG A 151 -3.42 -14.72 -12.18
N PRO A 152 -4.63 -15.26 -11.96
CA PRO A 152 -5.12 -16.56 -12.43
C PRO A 152 -5.22 -16.64 -13.96
N GLU A 153 -5.10 -17.83 -14.54
CA GLU A 153 -5.02 -17.98 -16.00
C GLU A 153 -6.39 -17.74 -16.68
N ASN A 154 -7.44 -18.34 -16.15
CA ASN A 154 -8.82 -18.19 -16.62
C ASN A 154 -9.79 -18.16 -15.44
N PRO A 155 -9.95 -17.02 -14.73
CA PRO A 155 -10.83 -16.96 -13.59
C PRO A 155 -12.31 -17.12 -14.02
N PHE A 156 -13.06 -17.95 -13.30
CA PHE A 156 -14.52 -18.07 -13.47
C PHE A 156 -15.28 -16.84 -12.97
N ILE A 157 -14.66 -16.06 -12.10
CA ILE A 157 -15.17 -14.81 -11.51
C ILE A 157 -14.04 -13.79 -11.70
N GLU A 158 -14.37 -12.52 -11.94
CA GLU A 158 -13.36 -11.45 -11.95
C GLU A 158 -12.57 -11.47 -10.64
N PRO A 159 -11.24 -11.56 -10.68
CA PRO A 159 -10.43 -11.59 -9.47
C PRO A 159 -10.49 -10.26 -8.74
N GLU A 160 -10.35 -10.30 -7.41
CA GLU A 160 -10.26 -9.07 -6.60
C GLU A 160 -8.85 -8.45 -6.75
N PRO A 161 -8.73 -7.10 -6.61
CA PRO A 161 -7.49 -6.37 -6.81
C PRO A 161 -6.28 -6.92 -6.04
N LEU A 162 -5.10 -6.81 -6.67
CA LEU A 162 -3.82 -7.02 -6.01
C LEU A 162 -3.16 -5.65 -5.74
N VAL A 163 -3.47 -5.05 -4.59
CA VAL A 163 -2.97 -3.73 -4.19
C VAL A 163 -1.55 -3.80 -3.65
N ALA A 164 -1.22 -4.84 -2.93
CA ALA A 164 0.11 -5.05 -2.36
C ALA A 164 1.12 -5.59 -3.38
N GLY A 165 2.40 -5.31 -3.15
CA GLY A 165 3.49 -5.84 -3.97
C GLY A 165 3.68 -7.34 -3.82
N PRO A 166 4.16 -8.01 -4.87
CA PRO A 166 4.56 -9.41 -4.77
C PRO A 166 5.83 -9.54 -3.92
N ALA A 167 6.04 -10.73 -3.33
CA ALA A 167 7.27 -11.06 -2.63
C ALA A 167 7.84 -12.37 -3.18
N TYR A 168 9.17 -12.52 -3.10
CA TYR A 168 9.89 -13.68 -3.61
C TYR A 168 10.53 -14.49 -2.48
N ASP A 169 10.37 -15.80 -2.54
CA ASP A 169 11.16 -16.72 -1.75
C ASP A 169 12.16 -17.48 -2.63
N PRO A 170 13.47 -17.23 -2.48
CA PRO A 170 14.49 -17.89 -3.28
C PRO A 170 14.71 -19.36 -2.91
N THR A 171 14.19 -19.83 -1.77
CA THR A 171 14.39 -21.22 -1.32
C THR A 171 13.51 -22.17 -2.11
N HIS A 172 12.25 -21.81 -2.33
CA HIS A 172 11.26 -22.62 -3.06
C HIS A 172 11.03 -22.12 -4.49
N ASP A 173 11.67 -21.00 -4.87
CA ASP A 173 11.47 -20.33 -6.17
C ASP A 173 10.01 -19.98 -6.40
N ILE A 174 9.39 -19.29 -5.41
CA ILE A 174 7.98 -18.92 -5.45
C ILE A 174 7.76 -17.42 -5.32
N ILE A 175 6.67 -16.95 -5.94
CA ILE A 175 6.14 -15.60 -5.82
C ILE A 175 4.89 -15.63 -4.96
N LEU A 176 4.86 -14.79 -3.94
CA LEU A 176 3.70 -14.57 -3.08
C LEU A 176 2.92 -13.36 -3.61
N ALA A 177 1.61 -13.53 -3.77
CA ALA A 177 0.71 -12.48 -4.24
C ALA A 177 -0.45 -12.29 -3.24
N PRO A 178 -0.42 -11.22 -2.42
CA PRO A 178 -1.52 -10.88 -1.52
C PRO A 178 -2.66 -10.21 -2.28
N SER A 179 -3.92 -10.53 -1.91
CA SER A 179 -5.13 -10.08 -2.60
C SER A 179 -6.13 -9.39 -1.66
N GLU A 180 -6.97 -8.53 -2.23
CA GLU A 180 -8.12 -7.95 -1.52
C GLU A 180 -9.21 -8.96 -1.18
N ASP A 181 -9.21 -10.16 -1.79
CA ASP A 181 -10.10 -11.26 -1.39
C ASP A 181 -9.72 -11.89 -0.03
N GLY A 182 -8.64 -11.42 0.59
CA GLY A 182 -8.10 -11.92 1.84
C GLY A 182 -7.21 -13.14 1.69
N SER A 183 -6.81 -13.50 0.46
CA SER A 183 -5.93 -14.64 0.20
C SER A 183 -4.50 -14.20 -0.01
N LEU A 184 -3.57 -14.99 0.49
CA LEU A 184 -2.18 -14.98 0.05
C LEU A 184 -1.99 -16.17 -0.91
N TYR A 185 -1.71 -15.86 -2.16
CA TYR A 185 -1.42 -16.84 -3.20
C TYR A 185 0.08 -17.10 -3.29
N ALA A 186 0.47 -18.33 -3.64
CA ALA A 186 1.84 -18.69 -3.95
C ALA A 186 1.92 -19.41 -5.31
N TYR A 187 2.77 -18.89 -6.17
CA TYR A 187 3.01 -19.42 -7.49
C TYR A 187 4.49 -19.70 -7.70
N THR A 188 4.82 -20.79 -8.42
CA THR A 188 6.20 -21.00 -8.85
C THR A 188 6.64 -19.80 -9.71
N ALA A 189 7.84 -19.27 -9.47
CA ALA A 189 8.30 -18.07 -10.15
C ALA A 189 8.40 -18.28 -11.67
N LYS A 190 8.93 -19.41 -12.09
CA LYS A 190 9.20 -19.69 -13.49
C LYS A 190 7.97 -19.81 -14.38
N ASP A 191 6.94 -20.54 -13.95
CA ASP A 191 5.80 -20.91 -14.81
C ASP A 191 4.43 -20.57 -14.20
N GLY A 192 4.41 -19.97 -13.00
CA GLY A 192 3.21 -19.50 -12.33
C GLY A 192 2.24 -20.61 -11.92
N ASN A 193 2.68 -21.83 -11.74
CA ASN A 193 1.83 -22.89 -11.21
C ASN A 193 1.53 -22.62 -9.73
N GLU A 194 0.32 -22.94 -9.30
CA GLU A 194 -0.03 -22.86 -7.88
C GLU A 194 0.91 -23.78 -7.07
N PHE A 195 1.61 -23.22 -6.08
CA PHE A 195 2.57 -23.96 -5.28
C PHE A 195 1.88 -24.64 -4.08
N TRP A 196 1.01 -23.88 -3.37
CA TRP A 196 0.12 -24.39 -2.32
C TRP A 196 -1.24 -23.68 -2.39
N LYS A 197 -2.26 -24.25 -1.73
CA LYS A 197 -3.61 -23.68 -1.69
C LYS A 197 -3.58 -22.31 -1.04
N PRO A 198 -4.30 -21.30 -1.59
CA PRO A 198 -4.28 -19.96 -1.04
C PRO A 198 -4.56 -19.93 0.46
N PHE A 199 -3.65 -19.33 1.24
CA PHE A 199 -3.87 -19.06 2.65
C PHE A 199 -4.92 -17.95 2.79
N ARG A 200 -5.89 -18.10 3.70
CA ARG A 200 -6.98 -17.14 3.83
C ARG A 200 -6.98 -16.44 5.17
N THR A 201 -6.99 -15.11 5.12
CA THR A 201 -7.25 -14.22 6.26
C THR A 201 -8.73 -13.87 6.37
N GLY A 202 -9.11 -13.09 7.38
CA GLY A 202 -10.48 -12.60 7.57
C GLY A 202 -10.89 -11.40 6.72
N ALA A 203 -9.91 -10.72 6.06
CA ALA A 203 -10.14 -9.51 5.25
C ALA A 203 -8.98 -9.27 4.27
N ALA A 204 -9.06 -8.20 3.47
CA ALA A 204 -8.07 -7.81 2.47
C ALA A 204 -6.62 -7.80 2.99
N ILE A 205 -5.67 -8.18 2.13
CA ILE A 205 -4.24 -8.12 2.41
C ILE A 205 -3.61 -7.01 1.55
N TRP A 206 -3.31 -5.85 2.17
CA TRP A 206 -2.59 -4.74 1.54
C TRP A 206 -1.10 -4.72 1.90
N SER A 207 -0.70 -5.61 2.76
CA SER A 207 0.67 -5.75 3.22
C SER A 207 1.48 -6.60 2.25
N THR A 208 2.53 -6.05 1.66
CA THR A 208 3.54 -6.84 0.94
C THR A 208 4.21 -7.79 1.93
N PRO A 209 4.27 -9.10 1.68
CA PRO A 209 4.90 -10.03 2.60
C PRO A 209 6.40 -9.78 2.78
N ALA A 210 6.89 -9.92 4.01
CA ALA A 210 8.32 -10.03 4.30
C ALA A 210 8.69 -11.51 4.42
N VAL A 211 9.63 -11.95 3.59
CA VAL A 211 10.10 -13.34 3.57
C VAL A 211 11.40 -13.46 4.35
N ALA A 212 11.43 -14.35 5.33
CA ALA A 212 12.64 -14.65 6.09
C ALA A 212 12.60 -16.09 6.65
N ARG A 213 13.69 -16.86 6.50
CA ARG A 213 13.88 -18.18 7.09
C ARG A 213 12.75 -19.19 6.80
N GLY A 214 12.22 -19.19 5.56
CA GLY A 214 11.14 -20.10 5.18
C GLY A 214 9.76 -19.71 5.70
N VAL A 215 9.58 -18.45 6.15
CA VAL A 215 8.31 -17.91 6.65
C VAL A 215 7.98 -16.59 5.95
N ALA A 216 6.71 -16.42 5.58
CA ALA A 216 6.14 -15.17 5.11
C ALA A 216 5.44 -14.46 6.28
N TYR A 217 5.79 -13.20 6.52
CA TYR A 217 5.16 -12.33 7.52
C TYR A 217 4.41 -11.22 6.82
N PHE A 218 3.13 -11.02 7.15
CA PHE A 218 2.30 -9.98 6.53
C PHE A 218 1.16 -9.55 7.45
N GLY A 219 0.58 -8.40 7.16
CA GLY A 219 -0.58 -7.88 7.87
C GLY A 219 -1.85 -7.98 7.03
N SER A 220 -3.00 -7.92 7.68
CA SER A 220 -4.32 -7.92 7.04
C SER A 220 -5.23 -6.83 7.61
N HIS A 221 -6.28 -6.51 6.87
CA HIS A 221 -7.35 -5.63 7.31
C HIS A 221 -8.23 -6.27 8.40
N ASP A 222 -8.08 -7.57 8.68
CA ASP A 222 -8.71 -8.23 9.82
C ASP A 222 -8.02 -7.95 11.15
N HIS A 223 -7.08 -7.00 11.16
CA HIS A 223 -6.33 -6.53 12.32
C HIS A 223 -5.27 -7.51 12.83
N LYS A 224 -4.83 -8.45 12.00
CA LYS A 224 -3.81 -9.41 12.41
C LYS A 224 -2.50 -9.27 11.64
N VAL A 225 -1.43 -9.64 12.31
CA VAL A 225 -0.13 -10.00 11.72
C VAL A 225 -0.08 -11.52 11.65
N TYR A 226 0.31 -12.05 10.50
CA TYR A 226 0.41 -13.48 10.24
C TYR A 226 1.85 -13.88 9.95
N ALA A 227 2.18 -15.09 10.37
CA ALA A 227 3.36 -15.84 9.93
C ALA A 227 2.88 -17.14 9.31
N VAL A 228 3.27 -17.39 8.06
CA VAL A 228 2.87 -18.55 7.26
C VAL A 228 4.11 -19.24 6.75
N THR A 229 4.19 -20.57 6.89
CA THR A 229 5.31 -21.36 6.38
C THR A 229 5.30 -21.32 4.85
N LEU A 230 6.48 -21.33 4.24
CA LEU A 230 6.61 -21.32 2.79
C LEU A 230 6.64 -22.71 2.17
N ASP A 231 6.83 -23.76 2.97
CA ASP A 231 6.83 -25.15 2.53
C ASP A 231 5.44 -25.61 2.07
N ASP A 232 4.39 -25.24 2.81
CA ASP A 232 3.03 -25.77 2.66
C ASP A 232 1.92 -24.72 2.76
N GLY A 233 2.25 -23.48 3.15
CA GLY A 233 1.29 -22.38 3.28
C GLY A 233 0.47 -22.43 4.58
N ASP A 234 0.93 -23.19 5.60
CA ASP A 234 0.24 -23.32 6.88
C ASP A 234 0.54 -22.14 7.83
N GLU A 235 -0.46 -21.76 8.65
CA GLU A 235 -0.28 -20.75 9.68
C GLU A 235 0.67 -21.26 10.77
N LEU A 236 1.78 -20.55 10.95
CA LEU A 236 2.69 -20.78 12.06
C LEU A 236 2.17 -20.10 13.34
N TRP A 237 1.80 -18.82 13.18
CA TRP A 237 1.14 -18.04 14.23
C TRP A 237 0.41 -16.83 13.63
N SER A 238 -0.52 -16.28 14.41
CA SER A 238 -1.09 -14.95 14.15
C SER A 238 -1.19 -14.13 15.45
N TYR A 239 -1.04 -12.82 15.34
CA TYR A 239 -1.17 -11.86 16.44
C TYR A 239 -2.22 -10.82 16.11
N GLU A 240 -3.22 -10.62 17.01
CA GLU A 240 -4.29 -9.65 16.83
C GLU A 240 -3.89 -8.28 17.40
N THR A 241 -3.86 -7.27 16.54
CA THR A 241 -3.74 -5.85 16.88
C THR A 241 -5.13 -5.25 17.06
N LYS A 242 -5.22 -3.93 17.35
CA LYS A 242 -6.52 -3.25 17.48
C LYS A 242 -6.91 -2.45 16.24
N GLY A 243 -6.16 -2.56 15.15
CA GLY A 243 -6.38 -1.84 13.90
C GLY A 243 -5.77 -2.57 12.71
N VAL A 244 -6.07 -2.09 11.51
CA VAL A 244 -5.55 -2.64 10.25
C VAL A 244 -4.02 -2.66 10.25
N VAL A 245 -3.44 -3.70 9.68
CA VAL A 245 -1.99 -3.83 9.44
C VAL A 245 -1.77 -3.85 7.92
N ALA A 246 -1.47 -2.68 7.33
CA ALA A 246 -1.34 -2.52 5.88
C ALA A 246 0.11 -2.45 5.38
N GLY A 247 1.04 -1.98 6.22
CA GLY A 247 2.45 -1.83 5.87
C GLY A 247 3.19 -3.16 5.77
N LYS A 248 4.23 -3.20 4.94
CA LYS A 248 5.16 -4.33 4.88
C LYS A 248 5.85 -4.51 6.23
N PRO A 249 5.79 -5.67 6.89
CA PRO A 249 6.54 -5.92 8.10
C PRO A 249 8.05 -5.90 7.84
N LEU A 250 8.82 -5.49 8.85
CA LEU A 250 10.27 -5.59 8.83
C LEU A 250 10.70 -6.77 9.72
N VAL A 251 11.50 -7.68 9.16
CA VAL A 251 12.09 -8.77 9.94
C VAL A 251 13.54 -8.44 10.28
N VAL A 252 13.85 -8.31 11.57
CA VAL A 252 15.20 -7.96 12.05
C VAL A 252 15.48 -8.59 13.40
N ALA A 253 16.67 -9.16 13.57
CA ALA A 253 17.16 -9.74 14.84
C ALA A 253 16.14 -10.68 15.53
N GLY A 254 15.46 -11.55 14.76
CA GLY A 254 14.46 -12.49 15.29
C GLY A 254 13.11 -11.85 15.65
N LYS A 255 12.86 -10.62 15.23
CA LYS A 255 11.63 -9.87 15.47
C LYS A 255 10.91 -9.53 14.16
N VAL A 256 9.59 -9.49 14.24
CA VAL A 256 8.70 -8.93 13.19
C VAL A 256 8.21 -7.59 13.69
N ILE A 257 8.57 -6.53 12.98
CA ILE A 257 8.15 -5.16 13.29
C ILE A 257 6.98 -4.82 12.38
N ALA A 258 5.82 -4.57 12.96
CA ALA A 258 4.58 -4.30 12.22
C ALA A 258 3.90 -3.03 12.75
N GLY A 259 3.56 -2.13 11.83
CA GLY A 259 2.78 -0.93 12.12
C GLY A 259 1.28 -1.18 11.99
N SER A 260 0.48 -0.58 12.87
CA SER A 260 -0.97 -0.72 12.86
C SER A 260 -1.69 0.63 12.85
N PHE A 261 -2.93 0.63 12.36
CA PHE A 261 -3.84 1.79 12.40
C PHE A 261 -4.37 2.07 13.81
N ASP A 262 -4.09 1.20 14.78
CA ASP A 262 -4.32 1.50 16.20
C ASP A 262 -3.27 2.45 16.81
N LYS A 263 -2.39 3.02 15.98
CA LYS A 263 -1.28 3.93 16.31
C LYS A 263 -0.09 3.25 16.97
N SER A 264 -0.04 1.93 16.98
CA SER A 264 1.05 1.18 17.60
C SER A 264 1.99 0.60 16.55
N LEU A 265 3.27 0.60 16.88
CA LEU A 265 4.29 -0.21 16.23
C LEU A 265 4.60 -1.38 17.16
N TYR A 266 4.39 -2.58 16.66
CA TYR A 266 4.59 -3.82 17.40
C TYR A 266 5.92 -4.46 17.01
N ALA A 267 6.64 -5.01 17.99
CA ALA A 267 7.68 -5.99 17.77
C ALA A 267 7.22 -7.33 18.33
N LEU A 268 7.10 -8.29 17.45
CA LEU A 268 6.68 -9.66 17.76
C LEU A 268 7.87 -10.60 17.59
N SER A 269 7.99 -11.63 18.43
CA SER A 269 8.94 -12.72 18.18
C SER A 269 8.65 -13.35 16.81
N ALA A 270 9.66 -13.49 15.97
CA ALA A 270 9.48 -14.09 14.65
C ALA A 270 9.07 -15.57 14.73
N ASP A 271 9.50 -16.28 15.77
CA ASP A 271 9.24 -17.71 15.91
C ASP A 271 7.88 -18.03 16.54
N GLU A 272 7.39 -17.18 17.47
CA GLU A 272 6.18 -17.49 18.26
C GLU A 272 5.06 -16.44 18.13
N GLY A 273 5.33 -15.29 17.52
CA GLY A 273 4.36 -14.20 17.40
C GLY A 273 4.01 -13.50 18.71
N VAL A 274 4.76 -13.77 19.80
CA VAL A 274 4.54 -13.11 21.08
C VAL A 274 5.10 -11.69 21.07
N ILE A 275 4.40 -10.77 21.73
CA ILE A 275 4.83 -9.38 21.81
C ILE A 275 6.10 -9.25 22.66
N GLU A 276 7.11 -8.56 22.15
CA GLU A 276 8.32 -8.21 22.88
C GLU A 276 8.28 -6.77 23.38
N TRP A 277 7.86 -5.85 22.52
CA TRP A 277 7.63 -4.45 22.90
C TRP A 277 6.64 -3.76 21.94
N THR A 278 6.15 -2.58 22.35
CA THR A 278 5.24 -1.74 21.57
C THR A 278 5.62 -0.29 21.74
N ILE A 279 5.61 0.47 20.64
CA ILE A 279 5.73 1.92 20.63
C ILE A 279 4.39 2.51 20.23
N LEU A 280 3.88 3.46 21.01
CA LEU A 280 2.67 4.22 20.70
C LEU A 280 3.06 5.52 19.98
N GLY A 281 2.57 5.72 18.78
CA GLY A 281 2.63 6.97 18.01
C GLY A 281 1.39 7.85 18.25
N GLU A 282 1.39 9.02 17.64
CA GLU A 282 0.25 9.93 17.70
C GLU A 282 -0.79 9.65 16.58
N ASN A 283 -0.37 8.96 15.52
CA ASN A 283 -1.21 8.54 14.38
C ASN A 283 -0.80 7.13 13.89
N TRP A 284 -1.33 6.70 12.75
CA TRP A 284 -1.14 5.37 12.19
C TRP A 284 0.30 5.15 11.72
N PHE A 285 0.82 3.96 11.96
CA PHE A 285 2.00 3.43 11.29
C PHE A 285 1.53 2.72 10.01
N TRP A 286 1.40 3.50 8.94
CA TRP A 286 0.89 3.02 7.64
C TRP A 286 1.97 2.29 6.83
N ALA A 287 3.14 2.90 6.68
CA ALA A 287 4.20 2.41 5.81
C ALA A 287 5.16 1.48 6.55
N GLY A 288 5.88 0.64 5.79
CA GLY A 288 6.88 -0.25 6.34
C GLY A 288 8.07 0.50 6.94
N ALA A 289 8.57 0.00 8.06
CA ALA A 289 9.81 0.47 8.67
C ALA A 289 11.04 -0.09 7.93
N VAL A 290 12.20 0.59 8.09
CA VAL A 290 13.49 0.11 7.60
C VAL A 290 14.51 0.08 8.74
N THR A 291 15.64 -0.60 8.53
CA THR A 291 16.70 -0.74 9.56
C THR A 291 18.09 -0.69 8.96
N ASP A 292 19.04 -0.14 9.71
CA ASP A 292 20.47 -0.26 9.48
C ASP A 292 21.10 -1.50 10.17
N GLY A 293 20.25 -2.36 10.75
CA GLY A 293 20.64 -3.55 11.53
C GLY A 293 20.67 -3.33 13.04
N ASN A 294 20.75 -2.10 13.52
CA ASN A 294 20.78 -1.73 14.94
C ASN A 294 19.61 -0.82 15.34
N THR A 295 19.20 0.05 14.43
CA THR A 295 18.13 1.01 14.61
C THR A 295 17.00 0.72 13.63
N ILE A 296 15.78 0.77 14.12
CA ILE A 296 14.54 0.69 13.34
C ILE A 296 14.05 2.10 13.10
N PHE A 297 13.82 2.47 11.84
CA PHE A 297 13.27 3.77 11.46
C PHE A 297 11.83 3.55 10.96
N ALA A 298 10.87 3.94 11.79
CA ALA A 298 9.46 3.72 11.53
C ALA A 298 8.76 5.04 11.18
N PRO A 299 8.19 5.16 9.96
CA PRO A 299 7.41 6.31 9.55
C PRO A 299 6.02 6.29 10.16
N ASN A 300 5.50 7.46 10.55
CA ASN A 300 4.16 7.60 11.11
C ASN A 300 3.38 8.71 10.39
N MET A 301 2.07 8.56 10.32
CA MET A 301 1.18 9.58 9.75
C MET A 301 1.02 10.82 10.65
N ASP A 302 1.66 10.86 11.83
CA ASP A 302 1.79 12.08 12.63
C ASP A 302 2.88 13.03 12.11
N GLY A 303 3.58 12.64 11.03
CA GLY A 303 4.67 13.39 10.42
C GLY A 303 6.05 13.09 11.01
N ASN A 304 6.17 12.16 11.96
CA ASN A 304 7.45 11.82 12.56
C ASN A 304 8.05 10.52 11.99
N ILE A 305 9.36 10.51 11.90
CA ILE A 305 10.17 9.28 11.89
C ILE A 305 10.54 8.96 13.33
N TYR A 306 10.26 7.73 13.73
CA TYR A 306 10.64 7.17 15.03
C TYR A 306 11.90 6.30 14.84
N ALA A 307 13.01 6.66 15.46
CA ALA A 307 14.21 5.83 15.51
C ALA A 307 14.23 5.07 16.85
N ILE A 308 14.24 3.76 16.78
CA ILE A 308 14.02 2.86 17.91
C ILE A 308 15.13 1.80 17.89
N ASP A 309 15.72 1.48 19.03
CA ASP A 309 16.67 0.36 19.10
C ASP A 309 15.94 -1.00 19.07
N LEU A 310 16.68 -2.08 18.93
CA LEU A 310 16.13 -3.43 18.86
C LEU A 310 15.41 -3.90 20.14
N ASN A 311 15.56 -3.17 21.26
CA ASN A 311 14.91 -3.44 22.53
C ASN A 311 13.64 -2.59 22.76
N GLY A 312 13.27 -1.75 21.79
CA GLY A 312 12.10 -0.89 21.88
C GLY A 312 12.34 0.46 22.57
N ASN A 313 13.60 0.85 22.79
CA ASN A 313 13.89 2.18 23.34
C ASN A 313 13.86 3.21 22.22
N LEU A 314 13.05 4.26 22.38
CA LEU A 314 13.04 5.39 21.47
C LEU A 314 14.36 6.18 21.60
N LEU A 315 15.16 6.18 20.55
CA LEU A 315 16.44 6.91 20.48
C LEU A 315 16.19 8.38 20.16
N TRP A 316 15.37 8.62 19.13
CA TRP A 316 14.94 9.96 18.73
C TRP A 316 13.68 9.88 17.85
N LYS A 317 12.99 11.02 17.73
CA LYS A 317 11.99 11.24 16.68
C LYS A 317 12.27 12.55 15.97
N HIS A 318 11.90 12.63 14.68
CA HIS A 318 12.07 13.82 13.86
C HIS A 318 10.80 14.10 13.08
N ASP A 319 10.26 15.31 13.22
CA ASP A 319 9.08 15.80 12.48
C ASP A 319 9.53 16.28 11.10
N VAL A 320 9.00 15.68 10.04
CA VAL A 320 9.26 16.06 8.64
C VAL A 320 8.28 17.13 8.14
N GLY A 321 7.32 17.54 8.98
CA GLY A 321 6.35 18.59 8.69
C GLY A 321 5.11 18.14 7.91
N SER A 322 5.00 16.87 7.56
CA SER A 322 3.89 16.31 6.78
C SER A 322 3.70 14.83 7.09
N PRO A 323 2.47 14.27 7.03
CA PRO A 323 2.24 12.83 7.19
C PRO A 323 3.17 11.99 6.30
N ILE A 324 3.70 10.90 6.85
CA ILE A 324 4.56 9.98 6.11
C ILE A 324 3.77 8.72 5.79
N VAL A 325 3.51 8.49 4.51
CA VAL A 325 2.75 7.33 3.99
C VAL A 325 3.59 6.44 3.08
N SER A 326 4.81 6.87 2.75
CA SER A 326 5.80 6.11 1.98
C SER A 326 6.82 5.45 2.89
N SER A 327 7.26 4.24 2.54
CA SER A 327 8.39 3.61 3.25
C SER A 327 9.67 4.38 2.94
N PRO A 328 10.45 4.76 3.96
CA PRO A 328 11.74 5.42 3.77
C PRO A 328 12.80 4.45 3.23
N VAL A 329 13.95 4.97 2.81
CA VAL A 329 15.08 4.15 2.38
C VAL A 329 16.39 4.64 2.99
N LEU A 330 17.32 3.72 3.20
CA LEU A 330 18.67 4.03 3.63
C LEU A 330 19.59 4.18 2.41
N VAL A 331 20.41 5.21 2.44
CA VAL A 331 21.55 5.43 1.54
C VAL A 331 22.81 5.57 2.40
N PRO A 332 24.01 5.51 1.82
CA PRO A 332 25.25 5.64 2.60
C PRO A 332 25.31 6.91 3.45
N GLU A 333 24.69 8.02 2.99
CA GLU A 333 24.70 9.32 3.66
C GLU A 333 23.68 9.41 4.80
N GLY A 334 22.65 8.54 4.85
CA GLY A 334 21.61 8.58 5.89
C GLY A 334 20.30 7.97 5.48
N LEU A 335 19.22 8.45 6.12
CA LEU A 335 17.84 8.00 5.89
C LEU A 335 17.11 9.00 4.99
N VAL A 336 16.61 8.55 3.85
CA VAL A 336 15.76 9.36 2.97
C VAL A 336 14.30 9.12 3.30
N VAL A 337 13.58 10.20 3.55
CA VAL A 337 12.16 10.20 3.92
C VAL A 337 11.40 11.14 3.01
N ALA A 338 10.23 10.73 2.55
CA ALA A 338 9.33 11.60 1.82
C ALA A 338 8.10 11.95 2.65
N GLY A 339 7.84 13.23 2.82
CA GLY A 339 6.57 13.75 3.30
C GLY A 339 5.49 13.62 2.22
N ARG A 340 4.24 13.41 2.64
CA ARG A 340 3.10 13.34 1.72
C ARG A 340 2.95 14.61 0.86
N ASP A 341 3.41 15.75 1.35
CA ASP A 341 3.36 17.06 0.69
C ASP A 341 4.37 17.28 -0.45
N GLY A 342 5.16 16.25 -0.80
CA GLY A 342 6.18 16.31 -1.84
C GLY A 342 7.57 16.75 -1.36
N ASN A 343 7.78 16.95 -0.05
CA ASN A 343 9.10 17.20 0.50
C ASN A 343 9.90 15.90 0.64
N LEU A 344 11.16 15.94 0.24
CA LEU A 344 12.14 14.88 0.43
C LEU A 344 13.23 15.35 1.39
N LEU A 345 13.48 14.56 2.43
CA LEU A 345 14.48 14.85 3.45
C LEU A 345 15.55 13.74 3.44
N LEU A 346 16.80 14.13 3.65
CA LEU A 346 17.87 13.24 4.07
C LEU A 346 18.19 13.52 5.53
N LEU A 347 18.09 12.51 6.37
CA LEU A 347 18.30 12.60 7.81
C LEU A 347 19.55 11.83 8.24
N ASP A 348 20.32 12.44 9.12
CA ASP A 348 21.41 11.77 9.83
C ASP A 348 20.84 10.69 10.74
N THR A 349 21.34 9.47 10.64
CA THR A 349 20.82 8.30 11.38
C THR A 349 21.43 8.13 12.78
N ARG A 350 22.47 8.90 13.14
CA ARG A 350 23.15 8.77 14.43
C ARG A 350 22.17 8.93 15.61
N SER A 351 22.40 8.19 16.69
CA SER A 351 21.55 8.17 17.87
C SER A 351 21.61 9.45 18.73
N GLU A 352 22.61 10.31 18.51
CA GLU A 352 22.79 11.56 19.22
C GLU A 352 21.63 12.52 19.04
N ASN A 353 21.38 13.37 20.03
CA ASN A 353 20.33 14.40 19.91
C ASN A 353 20.84 15.58 19.07
N LEU A 354 20.66 15.50 17.75
CA LEU A 354 21.12 16.49 16.78
C LEU A 354 20.11 17.65 16.57
N GLY A 355 18.89 17.53 17.03
CA GLY A 355 17.83 18.51 16.75
C GLY A 355 17.69 18.81 15.26
N LEU A 356 17.73 20.10 14.88
CA LEU A 356 17.65 20.54 13.47
C LEU A 356 18.87 20.15 12.63
N GLN A 357 20.03 19.86 13.25
CA GLN A 357 21.23 19.41 12.55
C GLN A 357 21.09 17.99 11.99
N ARG A 358 20.04 17.26 12.37
CA ARG A 358 19.70 15.96 11.81
C ARG A 358 19.33 16.04 10.32
N VAL A 359 18.78 17.15 9.86
CA VAL A 359 18.39 17.36 8.48
C VAL A 359 19.64 17.72 7.67
N LEU A 360 20.15 16.77 6.90
CA LEU A 360 21.27 16.96 5.99
C LEU A 360 20.82 17.60 4.66
N PHE A 361 19.56 17.32 4.29
CA PHE A 361 18.93 17.83 3.09
C PHE A 361 17.41 17.91 3.28
N ASN A 362 16.79 18.96 2.69
CA ASN A 362 15.33 19.12 2.62
C ASN A 362 15.01 19.90 1.34
N GLN A 363 14.24 19.27 0.45
CA GLN A 363 13.77 19.93 -0.76
C GLN A 363 12.38 19.41 -1.14
N LYS A 364 11.53 20.33 -1.56
CA LYS A 364 10.30 20.00 -2.24
C LYS A 364 10.60 19.57 -3.68
N ILE A 365 10.25 18.33 -4.03
CA ILE A 365 10.56 17.77 -5.35
C ILE A 365 9.36 17.79 -6.31
N GLY A 366 8.20 18.19 -5.84
CA GLY A 366 6.97 18.34 -6.62
C GLY A 366 5.85 18.91 -5.76
N ASP A 367 4.75 19.32 -6.38
CA ASP A 367 3.55 19.80 -5.68
C ASP A 367 2.54 18.70 -5.39
N SER A 368 2.80 17.50 -5.88
CA SER A 368 1.92 16.34 -5.72
C SER A 368 2.36 15.42 -4.60
N GLU A 369 1.42 14.62 -4.11
CA GLU A 369 1.65 13.71 -3.01
C GLU A 369 2.62 12.58 -3.39
N ILE A 370 3.53 12.25 -2.46
CA ILE A 370 4.38 11.07 -2.54
C ILE A 370 3.77 9.99 -1.64
N LYS A 371 3.25 8.93 -2.25
CA LYS A 371 2.64 7.78 -1.57
C LYS A 371 3.37 6.47 -1.85
N ALA A 372 4.01 6.38 -3.01
CA ALA A 372 4.79 5.19 -3.37
C ALA A 372 5.94 4.97 -2.39
N PRO A 373 6.27 3.72 -2.07
CA PRO A 373 7.53 3.41 -1.40
C PRO A 373 8.71 4.00 -2.16
N LEU A 374 9.68 4.56 -1.44
CA LEU A 374 10.95 4.96 -2.04
C LEU A 374 11.75 3.70 -2.39
N PHE A 375 12.59 3.82 -3.41
CA PHE A 375 13.51 2.75 -3.81
C PHE A 375 14.93 3.31 -3.91
N ALA A 376 15.93 2.59 -3.37
CA ALA A 376 17.31 3.04 -3.38
C ALA A 376 18.25 2.01 -4.00
N VAL A 377 19.21 2.48 -4.80
CA VAL A 377 20.35 1.71 -5.31
C VAL A 377 21.63 2.54 -5.12
N GLY A 378 22.51 2.09 -4.22
CA GLY A 378 23.69 2.85 -3.85
C GLY A 378 23.32 4.23 -3.31
N ASP A 379 23.86 5.29 -3.93
CA ASP A 379 23.63 6.68 -3.54
C ASP A 379 22.36 7.28 -4.20
N SER A 380 21.67 6.52 -5.05
CA SER A 380 20.52 6.99 -5.82
C SER A 380 19.20 6.55 -5.18
N VAL A 381 18.25 7.47 -5.11
CA VAL A 381 16.88 7.24 -4.67
C VAL A 381 15.90 7.53 -5.79
N PHE A 382 15.01 6.61 -6.04
CA PHE A 382 13.93 6.73 -7.01
C PHE A 382 12.64 7.06 -6.29
N VAL A 383 11.95 8.10 -6.76
CA VAL A 383 10.74 8.64 -6.13
C VAL A 383 9.63 8.75 -7.17
N GLY A 384 8.54 8.02 -6.95
CA GLY A 384 7.30 8.17 -7.72
C GLY A 384 6.33 9.13 -7.03
N SER A 385 5.62 9.94 -7.80
CA SER A 385 4.67 10.94 -7.31
C SER A 385 3.32 10.84 -8.03
N GLN A 386 2.26 11.32 -7.39
CA GLN A 386 0.89 11.29 -7.94
C GLN A 386 0.69 12.12 -9.21
N ASP A 387 1.58 13.08 -9.49
CA ASP A 387 1.61 13.82 -10.76
C ASP A 387 2.16 12.99 -11.92
N GLN A 388 2.32 11.69 -11.73
CA GLN A 388 2.84 10.75 -12.72
C GLN A 388 4.31 11.02 -13.09
N THR A 389 5.06 11.64 -12.19
CA THR A 389 6.50 11.79 -12.35
C THR A 389 7.26 10.75 -11.55
N VAL A 390 8.37 10.30 -12.11
CA VAL A 390 9.41 9.52 -11.43
C VAL A 390 10.71 10.28 -11.50
N ARG A 391 11.38 10.42 -10.36
CA ARG A 391 12.65 11.14 -10.26
C ARG A 391 13.73 10.22 -9.71
N ARG A 392 14.94 10.33 -10.27
CA ARG A 392 16.16 9.80 -9.66
C ARG A 392 16.93 10.95 -9.03
N ILE A 393 17.24 10.80 -7.75
CA ILE A 393 17.98 11.78 -6.96
C ILE A 393 19.21 11.08 -6.40
N GLU A 394 20.38 11.65 -6.62
CA GLU A 394 21.68 11.14 -6.14
C GLU A 394 22.14 12.00 -4.97
N PHE A 395 22.51 11.36 -3.85
CA PHE A 395 22.92 12.02 -2.62
C PHE A 395 24.45 12.11 -2.45
N ARG A 396 25.21 11.59 -3.38
CA ARG A 396 26.68 11.59 -3.33
C ARG A 396 27.26 13.00 -3.52
N ASN A 397 28.13 13.45 -2.59
CA ASN A 397 28.81 14.75 -2.63
C ASN A 397 27.88 15.98 -2.75
N GLY A 398 26.73 15.93 -2.11
CA GLY A 398 25.68 16.91 -2.26
C GLY A 398 24.61 16.42 -3.23
N GLN A 399 23.39 16.82 -2.96
CA GLN A 399 22.26 16.35 -3.75
C GLN A 399 22.37 16.75 -5.21
N ARG A 400 21.97 15.86 -6.08
CA ARG A 400 21.85 16.07 -7.51
C ARG A 400 20.55 15.44 -8.03
N ASN A 401 19.66 16.24 -8.61
CA ASN A 401 18.60 15.74 -9.47
C ASN A 401 19.27 15.18 -10.74
N VAL A 402 19.19 13.85 -10.95
CA VAL A 402 19.79 13.21 -12.10
C VAL A 402 18.88 13.31 -13.30
N TRP A 403 17.63 12.88 -13.12
CA TRP A 403 16.60 13.00 -14.14
C TRP A 403 15.18 12.99 -13.52
N CYS A 404 14.22 13.45 -14.33
CA CYS A 404 12.80 13.32 -14.09
C CYS A 404 12.12 12.79 -15.37
N LEU A 405 11.29 11.80 -15.21
CA LEU A 405 10.43 11.23 -16.25
C LEU A 405 8.98 11.51 -15.90
N HIS A 406 8.20 12.02 -16.86
CA HIS A 406 6.74 11.99 -16.81
C HIS A 406 6.26 10.74 -17.53
N THR A 407 5.42 9.91 -16.88
CA THR A 407 4.99 8.62 -17.46
C THR A 407 4.01 8.77 -18.62
N ARG A 408 3.39 9.96 -18.78
CA ARG A 408 2.62 10.32 -19.98
C ARG A 408 3.53 10.96 -21.03
N PRO A 409 3.51 10.49 -22.29
CA PRO A 409 4.45 10.96 -23.31
C PRO A 409 4.28 12.42 -23.72
N ASP A 410 3.09 12.99 -23.56
CA ASP A 410 2.79 14.38 -23.95
C ASP A 410 3.06 15.39 -22.84
N GLU A 411 3.41 14.96 -21.64
CA GLU A 411 3.66 15.81 -20.49
C GLU A 411 5.15 15.87 -20.15
N ARG A 412 5.56 16.94 -19.48
CA ARG A 412 6.98 17.14 -19.07
C ARG A 412 7.05 17.38 -17.58
N CYS A 413 8.15 16.94 -17.00
CA CYS A 413 8.47 17.32 -15.62
C CYS A 413 8.57 18.84 -15.49
N VAL A 414 7.85 19.37 -14.53
CA VAL A 414 8.04 20.76 -14.08
C VAL A 414 9.14 20.74 -13.05
N ASN A 415 10.23 21.49 -13.29
CA ASN A 415 11.39 21.63 -12.41
C ASN A 415 11.07 22.57 -11.25
#